data_c9e71f4e2117e0b73367a814642c3653
#
_entry.id   c9e71f4e2117e0b73367a814642c3653
#
_cell.length_a   1.000
_cell.length_b   1.000
_cell.length_c   1.000
_cell.angle_alpha   90.00
_cell.angle_beta   90.00
_cell.angle_gamma   90.00
#
_symmetry.space_group_name_H-M   'P 1'
#
loop_
_entity.id
_entity.type
_entity.pdbx_description
1 polymer ?
#
loop_
_entity_poly.entity_id
_entity_poly.type
_entity_poly.pdbx_seq_one_letter_code
_entity_poly.pdbx_strand_id
1 'polypeptide(L)' 'MNEDRIKGQWKQLSGKLKSRWGKLTDDDLRVADGDAEYLAGRLQERYGIAKDEAVKQVRKFEDDM' A
#
# COMPACT_ATOMS: atom_id res chain seq x y z
N MET A 1 6.81 8.16 -6.99
CA MET A 1 5.83 8.15 -5.92
C MET A 1 5.94 9.43 -5.11
N ASN A 2 4.84 10.12 -4.92
CA ASN A 2 4.84 11.35 -4.13
C ASN A 2 4.46 11.02 -2.69
N GLU A 3 5.47 10.81 -1.84
CA GLU A 3 5.25 10.43 -0.45
C GLU A 3 4.47 11.46 0.35
N ASP A 4 4.70 12.74 0.09
CA ASP A 4 4.00 13.82 0.79
C ASP A 4 2.50 13.79 0.49
N ARG A 5 2.15 13.55 -0.77
CA ARG A 5 0.76 13.43 -1.18
C ARG A 5 0.09 12.21 -0.55
N ILE A 6 0.81 11.09 -0.53
CA ILE A 6 0.29 9.85 0.05
C ILE A 6 0.11 10.00 1.55
N LYS A 7 1.10 10.56 2.25
CA LYS A 7 0.97 10.79 3.68
C LYS A 7 -0.17 11.75 4.02
N GLY A 8 -0.33 12.80 3.25
CA GLY A 8 -1.40 13.78 3.46
C GLY A 8 -2.79 13.20 3.29
N GLN A 9 -2.93 12.12 2.51
CA GLN A 9 -4.22 11.48 2.24
C GLN A 9 -4.31 10.06 2.80
N TRP A 10 -3.39 9.70 3.69
CA TRP A 10 -3.25 8.30 4.13
C TRP A 10 -4.53 7.74 4.73
N LYS A 11 -5.23 8.51 5.52
CA LYS A 11 -6.48 8.05 6.15
C LYS A 11 -7.51 7.63 5.10
N GLN A 12 -7.63 8.39 4.02
CA GLN A 12 -8.53 8.06 2.92
C GLN A 12 -7.99 6.90 2.10
N LEU A 13 -6.70 6.91 1.82
CA LEU A 13 -6.07 5.88 1.01
C LEU A 13 -6.05 4.53 1.70
N SER A 14 -5.90 4.49 3.02
CA SER A 14 -5.90 3.23 3.76
C SER A 14 -7.20 2.46 3.59
N GLY A 15 -8.34 3.16 3.56
CA GLY A 15 -9.62 2.52 3.29
C GLY A 15 -9.68 1.91 1.89
N LYS A 16 -9.17 2.63 0.89
CA LYS A 16 -9.11 2.14 -0.49
C LYS A 16 -8.15 0.97 -0.64
N LEU A 17 -7.02 1.04 0.04
CA LEU A 17 -6.03 -0.04 0.04
C LEU A 17 -6.60 -1.32 0.63
N LYS A 18 -7.30 -1.21 1.75
CA LYS A 18 -7.93 -2.35 2.39
C LYS A 18 -9.02 -2.96 1.50
N SER A 19 -9.76 -2.13 0.80
CA SER A 19 -10.77 -2.59 -0.15
C SER A 19 -10.14 -3.33 -1.32
N ARG A 20 -9.01 -2.85 -1.84
CA ARG A 20 -8.33 -3.49 -2.96
C ARG A 20 -7.55 -4.74 -2.56
N TRP A 21 -6.90 -4.70 -1.40
CA TRP A 21 -6.10 -5.80 -0.88
C TRP A 21 -6.67 -6.23 0.46
N GLY A 22 -7.68 -7.06 0.43
CA GLY A 22 -8.42 -7.48 1.61
C GLY A 22 -7.60 -8.24 2.64
N LYS A 23 -6.43 -8.77 2.26
CA LYS A 23 -5.54 -9.47 3.20
C LYS A 23 -4.68 -8.51 4.02
N LEU A 24 -4.62 -7.23 3.64
CA LEU A 24 -3.95 -6.23 4.46
C LEU A 24 -4.79 -5.96 5.71
N THR A 25 -4.12 -5.87 6.86
CA THR A 25 -4.79 -5.58 8.12
C THR A 25 -4.75 -4.09 8.42
N ASP A 26 -5.63 -3.64 9.31
CA ASP A 26 -5.59 -2.25 9.77
C ASP A 26 -4.24 -1.90 10.38
N ASP A 27 -3.63 -2.86 11.07
CA ASP A 27 -2.31 -2.69 11.67
C ASP A 27 -1.22 -2.51 10.62
N ASP A 28 -1.28 -3.30 9.53
CA ASP A 28 -0.34 -3.15 8.42
C ASP A 28 -0.38 -1.73 7.86
N LEU A 29 -1.59 -1.21 7.67
CA LEU A 29 -1.79 0.13 7.12
C LEU A 29 -1.38 1.23 8.09
N ARG A 30 -1.65 1.04 9.36
CA ARG A 30 -1.26 2.00 10.39
C ARG A 30 0.26 2.13 10.49
N VAL A 31 0.97 1.01 10.46
CA VAL A 31 2.43 1.01 10.53
C VAL A 31 3.04 1.56 9.25
N ALA A 32 2.43 1.25 8.09
CA ALA A 32 2.92 1.76 6.81
C ALA A 32 2.90 3.28 6.76
N ASP A 33 1.83 3.90 7.24
CA ASP A 33 1.72 5.37 7.36
C ASP A 33 2.24 6.13 6.12
N GLY A 34 1.85 5.65 4.93
CA GLY A 34 2.27 6.27 3.68
C GLY A 34 3.58 5.78 3.10
N ASP A 35 4.26 4.84 3.75
CA ASP A 35 5.51 4.28 3.25
C ASP A 35 5.22 3.18 2.23
N ALA A 36 5.53 3.46 0.97
CA ALA A 36 5.27 2.54 -0.13
C ALA A 36 6.12 1.28 -0.06
N GLU A 37 7.37 1.39 0.39
CA GLU A 37 8.24 0.22 0.51
C GLU A 37 7.71 -0.73 1.57
N TYR A 38 7.30 -0.19 2.70
CA TYR A 38 6.70 -1.00 3.75
C TYR A 38 5.43 -1.68 3.24
N LEU A 39 4.59 -0.93 2.55
CA LEU A 39 3.35 -1.47 1.99
C LEU A 39 3.63 -2.60 1.01
N ALA A 40 4.60 -2.41 0.11
CA ALA A 40 5.00 -3.46 -0.83
C ALA A 40 5.49 -4.71 -0.09
N GLY A 41 6.25 -4.54 0.98
CA GLY A 41 6.71 -5.63 1.83
C GLY A 41 5.55 -6.41 2.46
N ARG A 42 4.52 -5.71 2.91
CA ARG A 42 3.33 -6.35 3.47
C ARG A 42 2.57 -7.13 2.40
N LEU A 43 2.47 -6.58 1.19
CA LEU A 43 1.84 -7.28 0.07
C LEU A 43 2.58 -8.57 -0.28
N GLN A 44 3.91 -8.53 -0.29
CA GLN A 44 4.72 -9.73 -0.50
C GLN A 44 4.39 -10.81 0.52
N GLU A 45 4.31 -10.43 1.77
CA GLU A 45 4.07 -11.36 2.86
C GLU A 45 2.65 -11.90 2.85
N ARG A 46 1.65 -11.03 2.62
CA ARG A 46 0.24 -11.44 2.67
C ARG A 46 -0.21 -12.22 1.45
N TYR A 47 0.38 -11.94 0.28
CA TYR A 47 -0.04 -12.56 -0.98
C TYR A 47 1.00 -13.52 -1.58
N GLY A 48 2.18 -13.61 -1.00
CA GLY A 48 3.24 -14.49 -1.50
C GLY A 48 3.77 -14.10 -2.88
N ILE A 49 3.75 -12.83 -3.21
CA ILE A 49 4.23 -12.33 -4.52
C ILE A 49 5.66 -11.81 -4.41
N ALA A 50 6.33 -11.70 -5.55
CA ALA A 50 7.69 -11.15 -5.61
C ALA A 50 7.68 -9.64 -5.34
N LYS A 51 8.82 -9.12 -4.89
CA LYS A 51 8.97 -7.70 -4.59
C LYS A 51 8.63 -6.82 -5.80
N ASP A 52 9.11 -7.22 -6.97
CA ASP A 52 8.87 -6.46 -8.20
C ASP A 52 7.37 -6.35 -8.49
N GLU A 53 6.65 -7.42 -8.29
CA GLU A 53 5.21 -7.43 -8.50
C GLU A 53 4.49 -6.56 -7.46
N ALA A 54 4.91 -6.64 -6.21
CA ALA A 54 4.32 -5.84 -5.14
C ALA A 54 4.52 -4.34 -5.40
N VAL A 55 5.73 -3.95 -5.77
CA VAL A 55 6.03 -2.54 -6.10
C VAL A 55 5.20 -2.08 -7.29
N LYS A 56 5.08 -2.92 -8.31
CA LYS A 56 4.30 -2.61 -9.50
C LYS A 56 2.83 -2.38 -9.16
N GLN A 57 2.26 -3.22 -8.30
CA GLN A 57 0.88 -3.06 -7.88
C GLN A 57 0.65 -1.77 -7.09
N VAL A 58 1.58 -1.44 -6.22
CA VAL A 58 1.50 -0.19 -5.44
C VAL A 58 1.57 1.03 -6.36
N ARG A 59 2.48 1.02 -7.33
CA ARG A 59 2.60 2.12 -8.30
C ARG A 59 1.34 2.29 -9.12
N LYS A 60 0.76 1.18 -9.57
CA LYS A 60 -0.48 1.23 -10.33
C LYS A 60 -1.61 1.83 -9.52
N PHE A 61 -1.70 1.46 -8.25
CA PHE A 61 -2.69 2.04 -7.36
C PHE A 61 -2.53 3.56 -7.24
N GLU A 62 -1.29 4.04 -7.11
CA GLU A 62 -1.02 5.47 -7.04
C GLU A 62 -1.39 6.21 -8.32
N ASP A 63 -1.08 5.61 -9.47
CA ASP A 63 -1.40 6.21 -10.76
C ASP A 63 -2.92 6.33 -10.97
N ASP A 64 -3.67 5.43 -10.37
CA ASP A 64 -5.14 5.41 -10.47
C ASP A 64 -5.83 6.35 -9.46
N MET A 65 -5.06 6.99 -8.61
CA MET A 65 -5.63 7.93 -7.61
C MET A 65 -6.18 9.21 -8.21
#